data_d5ff0f23fadd798b720f64942a42b220
#
_entry.id   d5ff0f23fadd798b720f64942a42b220
#
_cell.length_a   1.000
_cell.length_b   1.000
_cell.length_c   1.000
_cell.angle_alpha   90.00
_cell.angle_beta   90.00
_cell.angle_gamma   90.00
#
_symmetry.space_group_name_H-M   'P 1'
#
loop_
_entity.id
_entity.type
_entity.pdbx_description
1 polymer ?
#
loop_
_entity_poly.entity_id
_entity_poly.type
_entity_poly.pdbx_seq_one_letter_code
_entity_poly.pdbx_strand_id
1 'polypeptide(L)'
;AELLSRELGTRLTGRHLSYELLPFSFSEFLDFNDVSYSVSRGQLDIKSKAVLKKNLQDYMQLGGVPEALKYPELPILKRLYQDALFRDIVARFNIDSDRALRELSYYLLSNAASLVSFNKLKVRMGLGSVNTIKNYIQYLENAWLLFTVHRYSYSVKSQQIAPKKIYAIDLGQCNEVGFRFSEDRV
;
A
#
# COMPACT_ATOMS: atom_id res chain seq x y z
N ALA A 1 -11.77 5.78 1.65
CA ALA A 1 -12.62 5.02 2.58
C ALA A 1 -12.43 5.48 4.03
N GLU A 2 -11.19 5.52 4.58
CA GLU A 2 -10.94 5.96 5.96
C GLU A 2 -11.29 7.44 6.19
N LEU A 3 -11.11 8.26 5.18
CA LEU A 3 -11.49 9.66 5.20
C LEU A 3 -13.01 9.83 5.35
N LEU A 4 -13.79 8.99 4.68
CA LEU A 4 -15.25 8.96 4.82
C LEU A 4 -15.65 8.44 6.20
N SER A 5 -14.96 7.45 6.74
CA SER A 5 -15.25 6.88 8.06
C SER A 5 -14.97 7.87 9.19
N ARG A 6 -13.90 8.68 9.11
CA ARG A 6 -13.64 9.75 10.09
C ARG A 6 -14.71 10.85 10.06
N GLU A 7 -15.17 11.27 8.88
CA GLU A 7 -16.24 12.26 8.77
C GLU A 7 -17.57 11.70 9.27
N LEU A 8 -17.90 10.46 8.90
CA LEU A 8 -19.06 9.77 9.42
C LEU A 8 -18.94 9.54 10.94
N GLY A 9 -17.74 9.21 11.42
CA GLY A 9 -17.44 9.04 12.84
C GLY A 9 -17.67 10.30 13.66
N THR A 10 -17.35 11.48 13.14
CA THR A 10 -17.64 12.77 13.82
C THR A 10 -19.11 13.12 13.82
N ARG A 11 -19.88 12.70 12.82
CA ARG A 11 -21.33 12.92 12.73
C ARG A 11 -22.18 11.86 13.44
N LEU A 12 -21.67 10.63 13.55
CA LEU A 12 -22.36 9.46 14.10
C LEU A 12 -21.77 8.99 15.45
N THR A 13 -21.17 9.89 16.21
CA THR A 13 -20.46 9.60 17.48
C THR A 13 -21.08 8.43 18.26
N GLY A 14 -20.31 7.33 18.37
CA GLY A 14 -20.68 6.15 19.18
C GLY A 14 -21.78 5.23 18.61
N ARG A 15 -22.27 5.49 17.38
CA ARG A 15 -23.39 4.74 16.77
C ARG A 15 -23.01 3.98 15.50
N HIS A 16 -21.72 3.69 15.28
CA HIS A 16 -21.26 2.93 14.12
C HIS A 16 -20.22 1.90 14.51
N LEU A 17 -20.17 0.81 13.76
CA LEU A 17 -19.09 -0.17 13.79
C LEU A 17 -18.28 0.03 12.51
N SER A 18 -16.97 0.16 12.66
CA SER A 18 -16.04 0.27 11.53
C SER A 18 -15.44 -1.08 11.24
N TYR A 19 -15.50 -1.50 9.98
CA TYR A 19 -14.82 -2.69 9.48
C TYR A 19 -13.78 -2.27 8.46
N GLU A 20 -12.56 -2.76 8.65
CA GLU A 20 -11.44 -2.52 7.75
C GLU A 20 -11.36 -3.66 6.73
N LEU A 21 -11.47 -3.32 5.44
CA LEU A 21 -11.34 -4.27 4.35
C LEU A 21 -10.04 -3.97 3.60
N LEU A 22 -9.12 -4.91 3.64
CA LEU A 22 -7.86 -4.87 2.89
C LEU A 22 -7.99 -5.66 1.58
N PRO A 23 -7.09 -5.44 0.60
CA PRO A 23 -6.95 -6.35 -0.52
C PRO A 23 -6.76 -7.80 -0.04
N PHE A 24 -7.07 -8.76 -0.89
CA PHE A 24 -6.90 -10.18 -0.55
C PHE A 24 -5.49 -10.47 -0.03
N SER A 25 -5.41 -11.22 1.05
CA SER A 25 -4.19 -11.92 1.43
C SER A 25 -3.85 -13.01 0.40
N PHE A 26 -2.64 -13.55 0.45
CA PHE A 26 -2.27 -14.66 -0.46
C PHE A 26 -3.19 -15.88 -0.31
N SER A 27 -3.65 -16.19 0.90
CA SER A 27 -4.61 -17.27 1.12
C SER A 27 -5.94 -17.01 0.43
N GLU A 28 -6.51 -15.81 0.60
CA GLU A 28 -7.76 -15.41 -0.05
C GLU A 28 -7.61 -15.33 -1.57
N PHE A 29 -6.44 -14.96 -2.09
CA PHE A 29 -6.12 -14.99 -3.51
C PHE A 29 -6.13 -16.43 -4.05
N LEU A 30 -5.59 -17.39 -3.31
CA LEU A 30 -5.64 -18.80 -3.69
C LEU A 30 -7.09 -19.32 -3.72
N ASP A 31 -7.88 -18.99 -2.70
CA ASP A 31 -9.29 -19.36 -2.61
C ASP A 31 -10.11 -18.74 -3.74
N PHE A 32 -9.87 -17.45 -4.05
CA PHE A 32 -10.54 -16.75 -5.15
C PHE A 32 -10.26 -17.37 -6.53
N ASN A 33 -9.08 -17.93 -6.72
CA ASN A 33 -8.67 -18.60 -7.97
C ASN A 33 -8.88 -20.12 -7.96
N ASP A 34 -9.64 -20.66 -6.99
CA ASP A 34 -9.91 -22.10 -6.83
C ASP A 34 -8.64 -22.97 -6.82
N VAL A 35 -7.54 -22.46 -6.26
CA VAL A 35 -6.24 -23.14 -6.23
C VAL A 35 -6.23 -24.20 -5.15
N SER A 36 -6.18 -25.46 -5.55
CA SER A 36 -6.07 -26.61 -4.64
C SER A 36 -4.62 -27.03 -4.43
N TYR A 37 -4.24 -27.26 -3.18
CA TYR A 37 -2.95 -27.82 -2.80
C TYR A 37 -3.11 -28.77 -1.62
N SER A 38 -2.18 -29.73 -1.47
CA SER A 38 -2.23 -30.72 -0.42
C SER A 38 -1.08 -30.58 0.57
N VAL A 39 -1.42 -30.72 1.87
CA VAL A 39 -0.45 -30.76 2.96
C VAL A 39 -0.55 -32.13 3.62
N SER A 40 0.52 -32.92 3.57
CA SER A 40 0.60 -34.21 4.24
C SER A 40 1.64 -34.16 5.36
N ARG A 41 1.23 -34.50 6.59
CA ARG A 41 2.08 -34.47 7.79
C ARG A 41 2.81 -33.14 8.00
N GLY A 42 2.15 -32.01 7.71
CA GLY A 42 2.75 -30.68 7.82
C GLY A 42 3.74 -30.31 6.73
N GLN A 43 3.86 -31.12 5.67
CA GLN A 43 4.75 -30.86 4.53
C GLN A 43 3.94 -30.76 3.23
N LEU A 44 4.34 -29.82 2.38
CA LEU A 44 3.84 -29.69 1.02
C LEU A 44 4.54 -30.69 0.11
N ASP A 45 3.80 -31.38 -0.74
CA ASP A 45 4.37 -32.19 -1.80
C ASP A 45 5.02 -31.30 -2.90
N ILE A 46 5.81 -31.91 -3.78
CA ILE A 46 6.56 -31.19 -4.83
C ILE A 46 5.61 -30.43 -5.77
N LYS A 47 4.48 -31.06 -6.14
CA LYS A 47 3.48 -30.45 -7.03
C LYS A 47 2.83 -29.23 -6.37
N SER A 48 2.38 -29.37 -5.12
CA SER A 48 1.78 -28.26 -4.36
C SER A 48 2.76 -27.12 -4.15
N LYS A 49 4.05 -27.40 -3.90
CA LYS A 49 5.08 -26.35 -3.83
C LYS A 49 5.23 -25.57 -5.14
N ALA A 50 5.23 -26.27 -6.28
CA ALA A 50 5.33 -25.63 -7.60
C ALA A 50 4.09 -24.76 -7.88
N VAL A 51 2.87 -25.29 -7.59
CA VAL A 51 1.61 -24.56 -7.73
C VAL A 51 1.61 -23.30 -6.86
N LEU A 52 1.93 -23.42 -5.58
CA LEU A 52 1.96 -22.29 -4.66
C LEU A 52 3.03 -21.23 -5.06
N LYS A 53 4.22 -21.68 -5.52
CA LYS A 53 5.26 -20.77 -6.00
C LYS A 53 4.78 -19.96 -7.20
N LYS A 54 4.15 -20.59 -8.18
CA LYS A 54 3.58 -19.90 -9.34
C LYS A 54 2.51 -18.89 -8.91
N ASN A 55 1.56 -19.31 -8.11
CA ASN A 55 0.48 -18.43 -7.64
C ASN A 55 1.00 -17.29 -6.77
N LEU A 56 2.08 -17.50 -6.01
CA LEU A 56 2.74 -16.41 -5.27
C LEU A 56 3.35 -15.39 -6.21
N GLN A 57 3.99 -15.81 -7.30
CA GLN A 57 4.51 -14.90 -8.32
C GLN A 57 3.38 -14.10 -8.98
N ASP A 58 2.28 -14.77 -9.33
CA ASP A 58 1.08 -14.13 -9.90
C ASP A 58 0.49 -13.11 -8.91
N TYR A 59 0.35 -13.48 -7.63
CA TYR A 59 -0.11 -12.58 -6.56
C TYR A 59 0.82 -11.36 -6.37
N MET A 60 2.13 -11.57 -6.41
CA MET A 60 3.10 -10.48 -6.32
C MET A 60 3.03 -9.53 -7.51
N GLN A 61 2.62 -9.99 -8.67
CA GLN A 61 2.44 -9.15 -9.87
C GLN A 61 1.09 -8.46 -9.92
N LEU A 62 0.01 -9.20 -9.65
CA LEU A 62 -1.37 -8.74 -9.83
C LEU A 62 -1.93 -8.03 -8.60
N GLY A 63 -1.39 -8.33 -7.41
CA GLY A 63 -1.93 -7.86 -6.14
C GLY A 63 -3.14 -8.63 -5.68
N GLY A 64 -3.84 -8.07 -4.69
CA GLY A 64 -5.00 -8.69 -4.04
C GLY A 64 -6.30 -7.89 -4.20
N VAL A 65 -6.37 -6.87 -5.07
CA VAL A 65 -7.62 -6.12 -5.29
C VAL A 65 -8.63 -6.97 -6.05
N PRO A 66 -9.76 -7.39 -5.43
CA PRO A 66 -10.67 -8.37 -6.02
C PRO A 66 -11.21 -7.97 -7.39
N GLU A 67 -11.57 -6.70 -7.54
CA GLU A 67 -12.11 -6.18 -8.79
C GLU A 67 -11.08 -6.21 -9.93
N ALA A 68 -9.81 -5.92 -9.63
CA ALA A 68 -8.73 -5.97 -10.61
C ALA A 68 -8.41 -7.42 -11.04
N LEU A 69 -8.53 -8.37 -10.11
CA LEU A 69 -8.37 -9.80 -10.41
C LEU A 69 -9.52 -10.33 -11.28
N LYS A 70 -10.74 -9.83 -11.05
CA LYS A 70 -11.94 -10.26 -11.80
C LYS A 70 -11.98 -9.68 -13.22
N TYR A 71 -11.46 -8.48 -13.42
CA TYR A 71 -11.49 -7.73 -14.69
C TYR A 71 -10.10 -7.24 -15.07
N PRO A 72 -9.17 -8.16 -15.40
CA PRO A 72 -7.75 -7.80 -15.63
C PRO A 72 -7.52 -6.92 -16.86
N GLU A 73 -8.48 -6.86 -17.78
CA GLU A 73 -8.45 -6.01 -18.96
C GLU A 73 -8.76 -4.54 -18.67
N LEU A 74 -9.35 -4.23 -17.51
CA LEU A 74 -9.69 -2.86 -17.12
C LEU A 74 -8.56 -2.22 -16.29
N PRO A 75 -8.28 -0.93 -16.46
CA PRO A 75 -7.24 -0.24 -15.72
C PRO A 75 -7.68 0.13 -14.29
N ILE A 76 -8.18 -0.85 -13.52
CA ILE A 76 -8.78 -0.64 -12.20
C ILE A 76 -7.77 -0.10 -11.20
N LEU A 77 -6.60 -0.72 -11.09
CA LEU A 77 -5.57 -0.30 -10.14
C LEU A 77 -5.09 1.13 -10.41
N LYS A 78 -4.95 1.49 -11.69
CA LYS A 78 -4.60 2.86 -12.10
C LYS A 78 -5.67 3.87 -11.70
N ARG A 79 -6.96 3.54 -11.90
CA ARG A 79 -8.08 4.39 -11.49
C ARG A 79 -8.14 4.55 -9.98
N LEU A 80 -8.04 3.46 -9.23
CA LEU A 80 -8.01 3.51 -7.76
C LEU A 80 -6.89 4.41 -7.23
N TYR A 81 -5.69 4.30 -7.81
CA TYR A 81 -4.58 5.18 -7.46
C TYR A 81 -4.88 6.66 -7.76
N GLN A 82 -5.39 6.94 -8.95
CA GLN A 82 -5.71 8.31 -9.36
C GLN A 82 -6.83 8.90 -8.49
N ASP A 83 -7.88 8.14 -8.22
CA ASP A 83 -8.99 8.56 -7.35
C ASP A 83 -8.50 8.84 -5.91
N ALA A 84 -7.69 7.95 -5.35
CA ALA A 84 -7.10 8.15 -4.03
C ALA A 84 -6.23 9.41 -3.98
N LEU A 85 -5.40 9.62 -5.00
CA LEU A 85 -4.49 10.76 -5.01
C LEU A 85 -5.23 12.10 -5.25
N PHE A 86 -6.08 12.18 -6.28
CA PHE A 86 -6.68 13.44 -6.69
C PHE A 86 -7.95 13.80 -5.92
N ARG A 87 -8.86 12.84 -5.78
CA ARG A 87 -10.14 13.09 -5.11
C ARG A 87 -10.02 13.03 -3.60
N ASP A 88 -9.33 12.00 -3.08
CA ASP A 88 -9.31 11.76 -1.64
C ASP A 88 -8.19 12.54 -0.93
N ILE A 89 -7.14 12.98 -1.64
CA ILE A 89 -6.05 13.75 -1.03
C ILE A 89 -6.04 15.19 -1.56
N VAL A 90 -5.75 15.40 -2.86
CA VAL A 90 -5.51 16.74 -3.41
C VAL A 90 -6.71 17.65 -3.21
N ALA A 91 -7.90 17.23 -3.63
CA ALA A 91 -9.13 18.01 -3.49
C ALA A 91 -9.52 18.25 -2.03
N ARG A 92 -9.32 17.24 -1.17
CA ARG A 92 -9.73 17.31 0.23
C ARG A 92 -8.86 18.22 1.09
N PHE A 93 -7.54 18.16 0.89
CA PHE A 93 -6.58 18.95 1.67
C PHE A 93 -6.19 20.27 0.99
N ASN A 94 -6.89 20.64 -0.09
CA ASN A 94 -6.64 21.85 -0.88
C ASN A 94 -5.15 22.04 -1.20
N ILE A 95 -4.55 20.98 -1.79
CA ILE A 95 -3.13 21.01 -2.15
C ILE A 95 -2.97 21.81 -3.44
N ASP A 96 -2.39 23.02 -3.35
CA ASP A 96 -2.23 23.94 -4.49
C ASP A 96 -1.36 23.35 -5.62
N SER A 97 -0.34 22.55 -5.27
CA SER A 97 0.52 21.85 -6.24
C SER A 97 0.63 20.38 -5.89
N ASP A 98 -0.01 19.54 -6.68
CA ASP A 98 -0.02 18.09 -6.53
C ASP A 98 1.29 17.43 -6.97
N ARG A 99 2.18 18.16 -7.67
CA ARG A 99 3.42 17.63 -8.24
C ARG A 99 4.30 16.94 -7.20
N ALA A 100 4.59 17.61 -6.09
CA ALA A 100 5.45 17.06 -5.05
C ALA A 100 4.82 15.84 -4.36
N LEU A 101 3.49 15.82 -4.18
CA LEU A 101 2.75 14.68 -3.65
C LEU A 101 2.83 13.49 -4.61
N ARG A 102 2.64 13.70 -5.92
CA ARG A 102 2.75 12.64 -6.94
C ARG A 102 4.16 12.07 -7.02
N GLU A 103 5.17 12.93 -7.08
CA GLU A 103 6.58 12.51 -7.11
C GLU A 103 6.93 11.71 -5.84
N LEU A 104 6.47 12.16 -4.66
CA LEU A 104 6.65 11.44 -3.41
C LEU A 104 5.95 10.08 -3.41
N SER A 105 4.68 10.04 -3.81
CA SER A 105 3.91 8.79 -3.89
C SER A 105 4.58 7.79 -4.84
N TYR A 106 4.94 8.22 -6.05
CA TYR A 106 5.68 7.40 -7.01
C TYR A 106 6.99 6.87 -6.43
N TYR A 107 7.78 7.74 -5.78
CA TYR A 107 9.05 7.34 -5.17
C TYR A 107 8.84 6.29 -4.07
N LEU A 108 7.86 6.48 -3.20
CA LEU A 108 7.60 5.57 -2.08
C LEU A 108 7.11 4.21 -2.55
N LEU A 109 6.20 4.16 -3.50
CA LEU A 109 5.69 2.92 -4.08
C LEU A 109 6.77 2.18 -4.88
N SER A 110 7.62 2.91 -5.64
CA SER A 110 8.74 2.31 -6.38
C SER A 110 9.86 1.77 -5.46
N ASN A 111 9.93 2.24 -4.22
CA ASN A 111 10.93 1.82 -3.23
C ASN A 111 10.27 1.19 -1.99
N ALA A 112 9.18 0.48 -2.18
CA ALA A 112 8.50 -0.23 -1.09
C ALA A 112 9.46 -1.16 -0.33
N ALA A 113 9.19 -1.38 0.96
CA ALA A 113 10.02 -2.12 1.91
C ALA A 113 11.40 -1.50 2.23
N SER A 114 11.78 -0.39 1.60
CA SER A 114 13.05 0.30 1.85
C SER A 114 12.99 1.20 3.07
N LEU A 115 14.15 1.46 3.68
CA LEU A 115 14.30 2.45 4.76
C LEU A 115 14.24 3.88 4.20
N VAL A 116 13.34 4.68 4.74
CA VAL A 116 13.07 6.05 4.31
C VAL A 116 13.39 7.04 5.43
N SER A 117 14.19 8.04 5.13
CA SER A 117 14.45 9.18 6.00
C SER A 117 13.68 10.42 5.50
N PHE A 118 12.83 10.99 6.33
CA PHE A 118 12.03 12.17 5.97
C PHE A 118 12.89 13.40 5.65
N ASN A 119 14.04 13.55 6.30
CA ASN A 119 15.01 14.61 5.97
C ASN A 119 15.58 14.42 4.55
N LYS A 120 15.94 13.18 4.17
CA LYS A 120 16.43 12.90 2.81
C LYS A 120 15.33 13.11 1.78
N LEU A 121 14.08 12.71 2.08
CA LEU A 121 12.94 12.95 1.21
C LEU A 121 12.67 14.44 1.00
N LYS A 122 12.72 15.26 2.08
CA LYS A 122 12.55 16.70 1.99
C LYS A 122 13.50 17.30 0.95
N VAL A 123 14.79 16.95 1.02
CA VAL A 123 15.80 17.44 0.09
C VAL A 123 15.54 16.95 -1.32
N ARG A 124 15.24 15.66 -1.49
CA ARG A 124 14.97 15.05 -2.82
C ARG A 124 13.76 15.66 -3.53
N MET A 125 12.69 15.94 -2.78
CA MET A 125 11.45 16.50 -3.31
C MET A 125 11.47 18.04 -3.43
N GLY A 126 12.58 18.70 -3.06
CA GLY A 126 12.68 20.16 -3.08
C GLY A 126 11.71 20.86 -2.11
N LEU A 127 11.26 20.17 -1.06
CA LEU A 127 10.29 20.72 -0.12
C LEU A 127 10.99 21.50 1.02
N GLY A 128 10.40 22.62 1.44
CA GLY A 128 10.94 23.48 2.48
C GLY A 128 10.87 22.87 3.89
N SER A 129 9.92 21.94 4.14
CA SER A 129 9.64 21.42 5.48
C SER A 129 9.55 19.90 5.54
N VAL A 130 10.13 19.33 6.59
CA VAL A 130 9.93 17.89 6.93
C VAL A 130 8.47 17.64 7.33
N ASN A 131 7.78 18.62 7.88
CA ASN A 131 6.37 18.47 8.25
C ASN A 131 5.48 18.26 7.01
N THR A 132 5.80 18.90 5.89
CA THR A 132 5.10 18.66 4.62
C THR A 132 5.24 17.19 4.18
N ILE A 133 6.46 16.63 4.27
CA ILE A 133 6.69 15.19 3.99
C ILE A 133 5.85 14.31 4.92
N LYS A 134 5.83 14.61 6.23
CA LYS A 134 5.03 13.84 7.19
C LYS A 134 3.55 13.90 6.87
N ASN A 135 3.03 15.09 6.56
CA ASN A 135 1.62 15.27 6.19
C ASN A 135 1.28 14.50 4.92
N TYR A 136 2.12 14.58 3.88
CA TYR A 136 1.87 13.85 2.64
C TYR A 136 1.89 12.33 2.84
N ILE A 137 2.84 11.80 3.62
CA ILE A 137 2.86 10.38 3.96
C ILE A 137 1.58 10.00 4.72
N GLN A 138 1.16 10.82 5.70
CA GLN A 138 -0.08 10.59 6.43
C GLN A 138 -1.32 10.61 5.52
N TYR A 139 -1.36 11.50 4.54
CA TYR A 139 -2.46 11.51 3.56
C TYR A 139 -2.49 10.25 2.70
N LEU A 140 -1.31 9.76 2.27
CA LEU A 140 -1.17 8.51 1.53
C LEU A 140 -1.57 7.28 2.37
N GLU A 141 -1.23 7.28 3.67
CA GLU A 141 -1.68 6.25 4.63
C GLU A 141 -3.21 6.29 4.80
N ASN A 142 -3.77 7.47 5.02
CA ASN A 142 -5.21 7.65 5.17
C ASN A 142 -6.00 7.27 3.91
N ALA A 143 -5.39 7.38 2.74
CA ALA A 143 -5.97 6.97 1.45
C ALA A 143 -5.69 5.49 1.10
N TRP A 144 -5.16 4.70 2.04
CA TRP A 144 -4.86 3.28 1.86
C TRP A 144 -3.96 2.97 0.67
N LEU A 145 -3.00 3.84 0.37
CA LEU A 145 -1.98 3.59 -0.66
C LEU A 145 -0.74 2.90 -0.11
N LEU A 146 -0.39 3.23 1.12
CA LEU A 146 0.79 2.71 1.81
C LEU A 146 0.60 2.70 3.34
N PHE A 147 1.50 2.04 4.04
CA PHE A 147 1.61 2.13 5.50
C PHE A 147 3.06 2.20 5.94
N THR A 148 3.27 2.80 7.11
CA THR A 148 4.59 3.03 7.69
C THR A 148 4.86 2.09 8.85
N VAL A 149 5.99 1.40 8.81
CA VAL A 149 6.47 0.57 9.92
C VAL A 149 7.60 1.30 10.66
N HIS A 150 7.37 1.54 11.93
CA HIS A 150 8.32 2.20 12.81
C HIS A 150 9.36 1.20 13.32
N ARG A 151 10.60 1.67 13.48
CA ARG A 151 11.62 0.89 14.18
C ARG A 151 11.19 0.70 15.63
N TYR A 152 11.27 -0.52 16.14
CA TYR A 152 11.11 -0.77 17.56
C TYR A 152 12.26 -0.13 18.37
N SER A 153 11.94 0.55 19.47
CA SER A 153 12.89 1.08 20.45
C SER A 153 12.14 1.31 21.77
N TYR A 154 12.82 1.13 22.88
CA TYR A 154 12.27 1.50 24.20
C TYR A 154 12.14 3.02 24.37
N SER A 155 12.87 3.81 23.59
CA SER A 155 12.80 5.28 23.59
C SER A 155 11.85 5.77 22.51
N VAL A 156 10.75 6.41 22.90
CA VAL A 156 9.78 7.05 21.99
C VAL A 156 10.47 8.07 21.07
N LYS A 157 11.40 8.88 21.63
CA LYS A 157 12.17 9.84 20.86
C LYS A 157 12.97 9.16 19.75
N SER A 158 13.62 8.03 20.06
CA SER A 158 14.38 7.25 19.08
C SER A 158 13.47 6.65 17.99
N GLN A 159 12.27 6.18 18.34
CA GLN A 159 11.29 5.71 17.37
C GLN A 159 10.86 6.83 16.39
N GLN A 160 10.61 8.03 16.92
CA GLN A 160 10.13 9.16 16.13
C GLN A 160 11.15 9.66 15.10
N ILE A 161 12.44 9.71 15.47
CA ILE A 161 13.52 10.24 14.61
C ILE A 161 14.13 9.18 13.69
N ALA A 162 13.98 7.90 14.01
CA ALA A 162 14.54 6.80 13.21
C ALA A 162 13.94 6.76 11.80
N PRO A 163 14.71 6.33 10.78
CA PRO A 163 14.17 5.98 9.48
C PRO A 163 13.05 4.92 9.63
N LYS A 164 12.08 5.00 8.75
CA LYS A 164 10.90 4.12 8.74
C LYS A 164 10.90 3.24 7.50
N LYS A 165 10.31 2.07 7.59
CA LYS A 165 9.99 1.29 6.40
C LYS A 165 8.61 1.65 5.90
N ILE A 166 8.44 1.77 4.59
CA ILE A 166 7.17 2.06 3.96
C ILE A 166 6.81 0.87 3.07
N TYR A 167 5.58 0.40 3.19
CA TYR A 167 5.05 -0.70 2.40
C TYR A 167 3.81 -0.23 1.65
N ALA A 168 3.63 -0.69 0.43
CA ALA A 168 2.36 -0.54 -0.28
C ALA A 168 1.29 -1.42 0.37
N ILE A 169 0.04 -0.98 0.33
CA ILE A 169 -1.10 -1.79 0.78
C ILE A 169 -1.35 -2.94 -0.19
N ASP A 170 -1.16 -2.70 -1.48
CA ASP A 170 -1.35 -3.69 -2.54
C ASP A 170 -0.15 -3.71 -3.50
N LEU A 171 0.34 -4.92 -3.82
CA LEU A 171 1.50 -5.10 -4.69
C LEU A 171 1.17 -4.82 -6.16
N GLY A 172 -0.02 -5.18 -6.61
CA GLY A 172 -0.48 -4.87 -7.98
C GLY A 172 -0.55 -3.37 -8.21
N GLN A 173 -1.06 -2.61 -7.24
CA GLN A 173 -1.07 -1.15 -7.30
C GLN A 173 0.35 -0.57 -7.30
N CYS A 174 1.26 -1.17 -6.52
CA CYS A 174 2.66 -0.80 -6.50
C CYS A 174 3.33 -1.00 -7.89
N ASN A 175 3.03 -2.12 -8.55
CA ASN A 175 3.55 -2.46 -9.87
C ASN A 175 2.96 -1.59 -10.99
N GLU A 176 1.70 -1.19 -10.85
CA GLU A 176 1.03 -0.33 -11.85
C GLU A 176 1.55 1.11 -11.79
N VAL A 177 1.82 1.62 -10.60
CA VAL A 177 2.25 3.00 -10.37
C VAL A 177 3.76 3.17 -10.45
N GLY A 178 4.51 2.23 -9.86
CA GLY A 178 5.95 2.29 -9.74
C GLY A 178 6.68 1.47 -10.80
N PHE A 179 7.76 0.82 -10.39
CA PHE A 179 8.47 -0.14 -11.22
C PHE A 179 7.81 -1.51 -11.06
N ARG A 180 7.56 -2.18 -12.18
CA ARG A 180 7.04 -3.54 -12.17
C ARG A 180 7.95 -4.49 -11.40
N PHE A 181 7.35 -5.45 -10.74
CA PHE A 181 8.05 -6.55 -10.09
C PHE A 181 8.96 -7.27 -11.10
N SER A 182 10.24 -7.46 -10.74
CA SER A 182 11.15 -8.32 -11.47
C SER A 182 11.77 -9.31 -10.48
N GLU A 183 11.99 -10.56 -10.91
CA GLU A 183 12.59 -11.61 -10.09
C GLU A 183 13.98 -11.24 -9.52
N ASP A 184 14.67 -10.31 -10.19
CA ASP A 184 16.01 -9.83 -9.79
C ASP A 184 16.00 -8.91 -8.55
N ARG A 185 14.84 -8.64 -7.96
CA ARG A 185 14.68 -7.73 -6.80
C ARG A 185 14.25 -8.42 -5.50
N VAL A 186 14.21 -9.74 -5.48
CA VAL A 186 13.87 -10.55 -4.31
C VAL A 186 15.12 -11.08 -3.63
#